data_280545c2c305bc9827b9c82d6c7b16d2
#
_entry.id   280545c2c305bc9827b9c82d6c7b16d2
#
_cell.length_a   1.000
_cell.length_b   1.000
_cell.length_c   1.000
_cell.angle_alpha   90.00
_cell.angle_beta   90.00
_cell.angle_gamma   90.00
#
_symmetry.space_group_name_H-M   'P 1'
#
loop_
_entity.id
_entity.type
_entity.pdbx_description
1 polymer ?
#
loop_
_entity_poly.entity_id
_entity_poly.type
_entity_poly.pdbx_seq_one_letter_code
_entity_poly.pdbx_strand_id
1 'polypeptide(L)'
;SGVDKKTIEGETPVRLCNFVDVYYNWAITKEKAKAFMVASAKQTEIDKCSIGKGMVAITKDSETRDDIGIATYIADDFEDVLLGYHCALITPNPAIVDGKYLNAFMHTRYIQKYFENNASGSGQRYTLSNDTISNIPVLLPSIEEQHTIGKLLADLDRKIELNKQINDNLEAMAKQLYDYWFV
;
A
#
# COMPACT_ATOMS: atom_id res chain seq x y z
N SER A 1 -1.16 15.20 -3.75
CA SER A 1 -0.59 14.84 -5.06
C SER A 1 0.75 14.17 -4.82
N GLY A 2 0.95 12.98 -5.35
CA GLY A 2 2.20 12.25 -5.24
C GLY A 2 3.28 12.77 -6.20
N VAL A 3 4.44 12.13 -6.17
CA VAL A 3 5.61 12.48 -6.98
C VAL A 3 5.45 11.99 -8.42
N ASP A 4 5.96 12.76 -9.38
CA ASP A 4 5.89 12.45 -10.80
C ASP A 4 6.82 11.29 -11.20
N LYS A 5 6.43 10.50 -12.18
CA LYS A 5 7.19 9.34 -12.70
C LYS A 5 8.32 9.77 -13.63
N LYS A 6 9.17 10.71 -13.21
CA LYS A 6 10.26 11.25 -14.03
C LYS A 6 11.56 11.29 -13.25
N THR A 7 12.66 11.21 -13.96
CA THR A 7 13.99 11.48 -13.44
C THR A 7 14.48 12.79 -14.03
N ILE A 8 14.76 13.77 -13.17
CA ILE A 8 15.18 15.13 -13.54
C ILE A 8 16.59 15.33 -12.98
N GLU A 9 17.49 15.85 -13.81
CA GLU A 9 18.86 16.13 -13.42
C GLU A 9 18.91 17.21 -12.31
N GLY A 10 19.67 16.95 -11.24
CA GLY A 10 19.78 17.85 -10.09
C GLY A 10 18.75 17.62 -8.97
N GLU A 11 17.80 16.71 -9.15
CA GLU A 11 16.89 16.28 -8.07
C GLU A 11 17.39 15.02 -7.36
N THR A 12 16.88 14.77 -6.16
CA THR A 12 17.26 13.60 -5.35
C THR A 12 16.65 12.32 -5.93
N PRO A 13 17.45 11.26 -6.22
CA PRO A 13 16.91 9.97 -6.64
C PRO A 13 16.04 9.34 -5.55
N VAL A 14 14.88 8.85 -5.93
CA VAL A 14 13.90 8.20 -5.03
C VAL A 14 13.25 7.00 -5.71
N ARG A 15 12.58 6.16 -4.92
CA ARG A 15 11.72 5.07 -5.41
C ARG A 15 10.26 5.42 -5.14
N LEU A 16 9.39 5.06 -6.07
CA LEU A 16 7.96 5.38 -5.98
C LEU A 16 7.14 4.14 -5.63
N CYS A 17 6.44 4.21 -4.48
CA CYS A 17 5.33 3.33 -4.17
C CYS A 17 4.11 3.81 -4.97
N ASN A 18 3.91 3.25 -6.16
CA ASN A 18 2.87 3.64 -7.10
C ASN A 18 1.51 3.03 -6.75
N PHE A 19 0.48 3.42 -7.49
CA PHE A 19 -0.88 2.88 -7.38
C PHE A 19 -0.92 1.34 -7.37
N VAL A 20 -0.22 0.68 -8.30
CA VAL A 20 -0.18 -0.78 -8.39
C VAL A 20 0.47 -1.43 -7.18
N ASP A 21 1.47 -0.78 -6.58
CA ASP A 21 2.13 -1.26 -5.37
C ASP A 21 1.20 -1.20 -4.16
N VAL A 22 0.40 -0.13 -4.05
CA VAL A 22 -0.64 0.01 -3.02
C VAL A 22 -1.77 -0.99 -3.27
N TYR A 23 -2.24 -1.12 -4.51
CA TYR A 23 -3.41 -1.92 -4.86
C TYR A 23 -3.21 -3.42 -4.64
N TYR A 24 -2.05 -3.96 -5.00
CA TYR A 24 -1.81 -5.42 -4.98
C TYR A 24 -1.11 -5.94 -3.73
N ASN A 25 -0.74 -5.07 -2.80
CA ASN A 25 -0.02 -5.50 -1.60
C ASN A 25 -0.81 -5.17 -0.33
N TRP A 26 -0.93 -6.14 0.55
CA TRP A 26 -1.44 -5.91 1.89
C TRP A 26 -0.46 -5.11 2.76
N ALA A 27 0.84 -5.33 2.54
CA ALA A 27 1.90 -4.58 3.20
C ALA A 27 3.07 -4.25 2.26
N ILE A 28 3.64 -3.06 2.43
CA ILE A 28 4.87 -2.61 1.76
C ILE A 28 6.05 -2.87 2.70
N THR A 29 6.98 -3.69 2.23
CA THR A 29 8.22 -4.07 2.93
C THR A 29 9.45 -3.57 2.18
N LYS A 30 10.60 -3.52 2.85
CA LYS A 30 11.90 -3.20 2.20
C LYS A 30 12.21 -4.14 1.03
N GLU A 31 11.80 -5.40 1.12
CA GLU A 31 12.02 -6.37 0.03
C GLU A 31 11.21 -5.99 -1.21
N LYS A 32 9.92 -5.73 -1.06
CA LYS A 32 9.05 -5.29 -2.17
C LYS A 32 9.52 -3.96 -2.77
N ALA A 33 9.97 -3.04 -1.93
CA ALA A 33 10.44 -1.74 -2.37
C ALA A 33 11.71 -1.78 -3.25
N LYS A 34 12.46 -2.89 -3.28
CA LYS A 34 13.60 -3.06 -4.20
C LYS A 34 13.18 -3.04 -5.67
N ALA A 35 11.97 -3.48 -5.97
CA ALA A 35 11.41 -3.51 -7.32
C ALA A 35 10.66 -2.22 -7.72
N PHE A 36 10.57 -1.23 -6.83
CA PHE A 36 9.85 -0.01 -7.10
C PHE A 36 10.53 0.84 -8.17
N MET A 37 9.70 1.57 -8.92
CA MET A 37 10.15 2.45 -9.98
C MET A 37 11.06 3.55 -9.42
N VAL A 38 12.21 3.74 -10.06
CA VAL A 38 13.12 4.86 -9.76
C VAL A 38 12.61 6.14 -10.42
N ALA A 39 12.63 7.23 -9.67
CA ALA A 39 12.30 8.58 -10.12
C ALA A 39 13.22 9.59 -9.40
N SER A 40 12.95 10.88 -9.56
CA SER A 40 13.58 11.92 -8.74
C SER A 40 12.53 12.81 -8.10
N ALA A 41 12.89 13.46 -7.00
CA ALA A 41 12.00 14.34 -6.28
C ALA A 41 12.74 15.56 -5.70
N LYS A 42 12.00 16.66 -5.58
CA LYS A 42 12.45 17.84 -4.84
C LYS A 42 12.31 17.61 -3.34
N GLN A 43 13.09 18.33 -2.54
CA GLN A 43 13.01 18.21 -1.08
C GLN A 43 11.58 18.42 -0.56
N THR A 44 10.83 19.36 -1.13
CA THR A 44 9.43 19.64 -0.74
C THR A 44 8.48 18.49 -1.02
N GLU A 45 8.78 17.63 -1.99
CA GLU A 45 8.01 16.42 -2.31
C GLU A 45 8.41 15.29 -1.38
N ILE A 46 9.72 15.16 -1.08
CA ILE A 46 10.24 14.21 -0.09
C ILE A 46 9.58 14.46 1.25
N ASP A 47 9.56 15.71 1.73
CA ASP A 47 8.96 16.08 3.02
C ASP A 47 7.47 15.75 3.12
N LYS A 48 6.74 15.76 1.99
CA LYS A 48 5.29 15.55 1.95
C LYS A 48 4.86 14.13 1.62
N CYS A 49 5.67 13.40 0.87
CA CYS A 49 5.27 12.13 0.28
C CYS A 49 6.06 10.93 0.83
N SER A 50 7.00 11.15 1.75
CA SER A 50 7.73 10.06 2.42
C SER A 50 6.78 9.14 3.16
N ILE A 51 7.03 7.85 3.04
CA ILE A 51 6.27 6.82 3.74
C ILE A 51 7.13 6.17 4.82
N GLY A 52 6.51 5.82 5.93
CA GLY A 52 7.19 5.24 7.08
C GLY A 52 6.34 4.20 7.79
N LYS A 53 6.98 3.41 8.62
CA LYS A 53 6.34 2.33 9.35
C LYS A 53 5.15 2.81 10.18
N GLY A 54 4.07 2.03 10.13
CA GLY A 54 2.84 2.34 10.85
C GLY A 54 1.82 3.14 10.04
N MET A 55 2.22 3.75 8.94
CA MET A 55 1.31 4.45 8.03
C MET A 55 0.50 3.48 7.19
N VAL A 56 -0.60 3.98 6.64
CA VAL A 56 -1.47 3.25 5.70
C VAL A 56 -1.64 4.10 4.44
N ALA A 57 -1.27 3.55 3.29
CA ALA A 57 -1.55 4.17 2.01
C ALA A 57 -2.83 3.58 1.41
N ILE A 58 -3.62 4.42 0.73
CA ILE A 58 -4.84 3.99 0.04
C ILE A 58 -4.86 4.49 -1.40
N THR A 59 -5.49 3.73 -2.29
CA THR A 59 -5.79 4.22 -3.64
C THR A 59 -6.85 5.31 -3.56
N LYS A 60 -6.59 6.47 -4.16
CA LYS A 60 -7.48 7.63 -4.10
C LYS A 60 -8.41 7.72 -5.30
N ASP A 61 -8.01 7.17 -6.42
CA ASP A 61 -8.73 7.22 -7.69
C ASP A 61 -9.01 5.78 -8.20
N SER A 62 -10.10 5.60 -8.94
CA SER A 62 -10.42 4.34 -9.61
C SER A 62 -11.30 4.58 -10.85
N GLU A 63 -11.36 3.60 -11.76
CA GLU A 63 -12.28 3.60 -12.90
C GLU A 63 -13.70 3.21 -12.46
N THR A 64 -13.86 2.50 -11.35
CA THR A 64 -15.14 2.07 -10.79
C THR A 64 -15.31 2.51 -9.35
N ARG A 65 -16.57 2.66 -8.90
CA ARG A 65 -16.85 3.11 -7.52
C ARG A 65 -16.60 2.04 -6.46
N ASP A 66 -16.76 0.79 -6.84
CA ASP A 66 -16.67 -0.36 -5.94
C ASP A 66 -15.23 -0.85 -5.76
N ASP A 67 -14.28 -0.29 -6.52
CA ASP A 67 -12.86 -0.65 -6.47
C ASP A 67 -11.98 0.57 -6.15
N ILE A 68 -12.33 1.28 -5.09
CA ILE A 68 -11.62 2.48 -4.64
C ILE A 68 -11.30 2.41 -3.14
N GLY A 69 -10.23 3.06 -2.72
CA GLY A 69 -9.83 3.08 -1.30
C GLY A 69 -9.16 1.78 -0.85
N ILE A 70 -8.58 1.02 -1.78
CA ILE A 70 -7.79 -0.17 -1.44
C ILE A 70 -6.56 0.25 -0.65
N ALA A 71 -6.35 -0.41 0.49
CA ALA A 71 -5.35 -0.01 1.47
C ALA A 71 -4.15 -0.94 1.48
N THR A 72 -2.99 -0.40 1.85
CA THR A 72 -1.76 -1.14 2.14
C THR A 72 -1.09 -0.59 3.39
N TYR A 73 -0.58 -1.46 4.25
CA TYR A 73 0.17 -1.12 5.45
C TYR A 73 1.64 -0.86 5.11
N ILE A 74 2.23 0.20 5.64
CA ILE A 74 3.67 0.46 5.52
C ILE A 74 4.40 -0.26 6.66
N ALA A 75 5.10 -1.35 6.32
CA ALA A 75 5.66 -2.27 7.32
C ALA A 75 7.06 -1.86 7.82
N ASP A 76 7.78 -1.08 7.03
CA ASP A 76 9.16 -0.66 7.31
C ASP A 76 9.31 0.86 7.18
N ASP A 77 10.41 1.38 7.76
CA ASP A 77 10.84 2.75 7.52
C ASP A 77 11.71 2.82 6.26
N PHE A 78 11.50 3.88 5.48
CA PHE A 78 12.17 4.13 4.21
C PHE A 78 12.80 5.51 4.20
N GLU A 79 14.00 5.62 3.64
CA GLU A 79 14.70 6.90 3.47
C GLU A 79 14.46 7.51 2.09
N ASP A 80 14.18 6.64 1.09
CA ASP A 80 14.13 7.00 -0.33
C ASP A 80 12.83 6.56 -1.03
N VAL A 81 11.82 6.11 -0.29
CA VAL A 81 10.53 5.69 -0.89
C VAL A 81 9.46 6.74 -0.63
N LEU A 82 8.88 7.21 -1.71
CA LEU A 82 7.80 8.20 -1.69
C LEU A 82 6.50 7.60 -2.23
N LEU A 83 5.38 8.12 -1.75
CA LEU A 83 4.06 7.75 -2.27
C LEU A 83 3.84 8.37 -3.65
N GLY A 84 3.48 7.53 -4.62
CA GLY A 84 3.19 7.93 -5.98
C GLY A 84 1.82 8.59 -6.15
N TYR A 85 1.52 8.98 -7.39
CA TYR A 85 0.25 9.61 -7.79
C TYR A 85 -0.95 8.67 -7.55
N HIS A 86 -2.12 9.26 -7.39
CA HIS A 86 -3.42 8.57 -7.23
C HIS A 86 -3.57 7.79 -5.92
N CYS A 87 -2.68 8.06 -4.96
CA CYS A 87 -2.74 7.50 -3.62
C CYS A 87 -2.86 8.60 -2.57
N ALA A 88 -3.36 8.25 -1.39
CA ALA A 88 -3.35 9.08 -0.21
C ALA A 88 -2.66 8.33 0.94
N LEU A 89 -1.99 9.08 1.81
CA LEU A 89 -1.30 8.55 2.98
C LEU A 89 -2.08 8.93 4.25
N ILE A 90 -2.31 7.95 5.09
CA ILE A 90 -2.93 8.11 6.41
C ILE A 90 -1.86 7.81 7.44
N THR A 91 -1.62 8.77 8.33
CA THR A 91 -0.70 8.62 9.47
C THR A 91 -1.54 8.49 10.73
N PRO A 92 -1.80 7.26 11.22
CA PRO A 92 -2.57 7.06 12.43
C PRO A 92 -1.80 7.55 13.66
N ASN A 93 -2.52 8.03 14.67
CA ASN A 93 -1.93 8.23 15.99
C ASN A 93 -1.79 6.85 16.69
N PRO A 94 -0.56 6.36 16.93
CA PRO A 94 -0.36 5.00 17.44
C PRO A 94 -0.88 4.79 18.88
N ALA A 95 -1.16 5.86 19.62
CA ALA A 95 -1.81 5.77 20.93
C ALA A 95 -3.32 5.48 20.83
N ILE A 96 -3.92 5.62 19.66
CA ILE A 96 -5.36 5.47 19.44
C ILE A 96 -5.65 4.37 18.44
N VAL A 97 -4.86 4.29 17.35
CA VAL A 97 -5.10 3.37 16.23
C VAL A 97 -3.81 2.67 15.82
N ASP A 98 -3.82 1.35 15.87
CA ASP A 98 -2.75 0.52 15.29
C ASP A 98 -2.84 0.54 13.76
N GLY A 99 -1.71 0.78 13.07
CA GLY A 99 -1.69 0.88 11.61
C GLY A 99 -2.05 -0.43 10.89
N LYS A 100 -1.69 -1.60 11.46
CA LYS A 100 -2.07 -2.90 10.87
C LYS A 100 -3.57 -3.15 11.03
N TYR A 101 -4.12 -2.80 12.20
CA TYR A 101 -5.54 -2.85 12.42
C TYR A 101 -6.29 -1.92 11.46
N LEU A 102 -5.82 -0.68 11.32
CA LEU A 102 -6.43 0.27 10.39
C LEU A 102 -6.43 -0.28 8.97
N ASN A 103 -5.30 -0.80 8.50
CA ASN A 103 -5.22 -1.44 7.18
C ASN A 103 -6.23 -2.58 7.05
N ALA A 104 -6.29 -3.48 8.03
CA ALA A 104 -7.25 -4.58 8.04
C ALA A 104 -8.70 -4.09 8.02
N PHE A 105 -9.02 -3.05 8.79
CA PHE A 105 -10.34 -2.44 8.84
C PHE A 105 -10.75 -1.82 7.50
N MET A 106 -9.80 -1.20 6.78
CA MET A 106 -10.04 -0.64 5.45
C MET A 106 -10.48 -1.69 4.43
N HIS A 107 -10.07 -2.96 4.57
CA HIS A 107 -10.50 -4.06 3.71
C HIS A 107 -11.88 -4.64 4.06
N THR A 108 -12.56 -4.12 5.09
CA THR A 108 -13.91 -4.58 5.43
C THR A 108 -14.93 -4.06 4.43
N ARG A 109 -15.98 -4.87 4.18
CA ARG A 109 -17.11 -4.47 3.33
C ARG A 109 -17.79 -3.19 3.82
N TYR A 110 -17.73 -2.91 5.12
CA TYR A 110 -18.26 -1.69 5.72
C TYR A 110 -17.56 -0.44 5.17
N ILE A 111 -16.24 -0.43 5.16
CA ILE A 111 -15.45 0.70 4.64
C ILE A 111 -15.49 0.76 3.11
N GLN A 112 -15.46 -0.39 2.42
CA GLN A 112 -15.62 -0.40 0.97
C GLN A 112 -16.96 0.25 0.55
N LYS A 113 -18.06 -0.04 1.24
CA LYS A 113 -19.35 0.62 1.00
C LYS A 113 -19.32 2.12 1.35
N TYR A 114 -18.60 2.51 2.38
CA TYR A 114 -18.41 3.92 2.69
C TYR A 114 -17.71 4.65 1.55
N PHE A 115 -16.61 4.10 1.03
CA PHE A 115 -15.90 4.69 -0.11
C PHE A 115 -16.73 4.70 -1.39
N GLU A 116 -17.37 3.60 -1.72
CA GLU A 116 -18.27 3.49 -2.87
C GLU A 116 -19.34 4.59 -2.87
N ASN A 117 -19.96 4.84 -1.71
CA ASN A 117 -21.03 5.82 -1.57
C ASN A 117 -20.52 7.29 -1.55
N ASN A 118 -19.26 7.53 -1.18
CA ASN A 118 -18.67 8.85 -1.06
C ASN A 118 -17.67 9.18 -2.19
N ALA A 119 -17.40 8.25 -3.11
CA ALA A 119 -16.58 8.53 -4.27
C ALA A 119 -17.32 9.48 -5.23
N SER A 120 -16.67 10.57 -5.58
CA SER A 120 -17.16 11.55 -6.56
C SER A 120 -16.54 11.29 -7.92
N GLY A 121 -17.30 11.54 -8.99
CA GLY A 121 -16.80 11.38 -10.37
C GLY A 121 -17.92 11.10 -11.36
N SER A 122 -17.58 11.12 -12.64
CA SER A 122 -18.51 10.90 -13.74
C SER A 122 -18.02 9.77 -14.63
N GLY A 123 -18.54 8.56 -14.44
CA GLY A 123 -18.48 7.44 -15.40
C GLY A 123 -17.12 6.94 -15.89
N GLN A 124 -16.10 7.77 -15.95
CA GLN A 124 -14.76 7.41 -16.42
C GLN A 124 -13.71 7.38 -15.30
N ARG A 125 -13.94 8.12 -14.23
CA ARG A 125 -13.02 8.18 -13.09
C ARG A 125 -13.73 8.64 -11.84
N TYR A 126 -13.51 7.90 -10.77
CA TYR A 126 -13.97 8.22 -9.43
C TYR A 126 -12.78 8.60 -8.55
N THR A 127 -13.00 9.52 -7.61
CA THR A 127 -11.95 9.95 -6.68
C THR A 127 -12.52 10.14 -5.28
N LEU A 128 -11.73 9.86 -4.25
CA LEU A 128 -12.03 10.16 -2.86
C LEU A 128 -11.54 11.57 -2.54
N SER A 129 -12.42 12.40 -1.99
CA SER A 129 -12.04 13.71 -1.49
C SER A 129 -11.21 13.58 -0.21
N ASN A 130 -10.43 14.61 0.12
CA ASN A 130 -9.72 14.63 1.39
C ASN A 130 -10.69 14.59 2.58
N ASP A 131 -11.87 15.21 2.45
CA ASP A 131 -12.91 15.17 3.48
C ASP A 131 -13.45 13.75 3.68
N THR A 132 -13.69 13.02 2.60
CA THR A 132 -14.08 11.61 2.67
C THR A 132 -13.04 10.79 3.43
N ILE A 133 -11.75 10.98 3.12
CA ILE A 133 -10.65 10.25 3.77
C ILE A 133 -10.51 10.64 5.24
N SER A 134 -10.66 11.93 5.57
CA SER A 134 -10.55 12.43 6.95
C SER A 134 -11.70 12.01 7.85
N ASN A 135 -12.86 11.71 7.27
CA ASN A 135 -14.07 11.32 7.99
C ASN A 135 -14.38 9.82 7.90
N ILE A 136 -13.38 8.97 7.65
CA ILE A 136 -13.56 7.52 7.64
C ILE A 136 -14.10 7.05 9.00
N PRO A 137 -15.25 6.34 9.05
CA PRO A 137 -15.86 5.90 10.30
C PRO A 137 -15.16 4.65 10.85
N VAL A 138 -14.00 4.84 11.48
CA VAL A 138 -13.21 3.74 12.06
C VAL A 138 -13.82 3.29 13.38
N LEU A 139 -14.16 2.01 13.51
CA LEU A 139 -14.50 1.39 14.78
C LEU A 139 -13.22 1.15 15.58
N LEU A 140 -13.19 1.60 16.84
CA LEU A 140 -12.01 1.56 17.67
C LEU A 140 -12.27 0.64 18.89
N PRO A 141 -11.97 -0.67 18.81
CA PRO A 141 -11.87 -1.52 19.98
C PRO A 141 -10.68 -1.10 20.84
N SER A 142 -10.42 -1.77 21.95
CA SER A 142 -9.24 -1.49 22.76
C SER A 142 -7.96 -1.65 21.94
N ILE A 143 -6.91 -0.91 22.28
CA ILE A 143 -5.64 -0.97 21.53
C ILE A 143 -5.04 -2.39 21.55
N GLU A 144 -5.27 -3.17 22.60
CA GLU A 144 -4.84 -4.57 22.71
C GLU A 144 -5.57 -5.47 21.70
N GLU A 145 -6.87 -5.27 21.54
CA GLU A 145 -7.65 -5.97 20.51
C GLU A 145 -7.22 -5.57 19.10
N GLN A 146 -6.95 -4.28 18.87
CA GLN A 146 -6.42 -3.79 17.60
C GLN A 146 -5.08 -4.46 17.26
N HIS A 147 -4.15 -4.53 18.20
CA HIS A 147 -2.86 -5.21 18.02
C HIS A 147 -3.05 -6.70 17.71
N THR A 148 -3.97 -7.36 18.39
CA THR A 148 -4.26 -8.79 18.18
C THR A 148 -4.81 -9.04 16.77
N ILE A 149 -5.80 -8.26 16.34
CA ILE A 149 -6.41 -8.36 15.01
C ILE A 149 -5.38 -8.02 13.92
N GLY A 150 -4.68 -6.89 14.07
CA GLY A 150 -3.69 -6.43 13.11
C GLY A 150 -2.54 -7.42 12.94
N LYS A 151 -2.06 -8.01 14.05
CA LYS A 151 -1.01 -9.03 14.01
C LYS A 151 -1.47 -10.30 13.32
N LEU A 152 -2.66 -10.80 13.62
CA LEU A 152 -3.20 -12.01 13.00
C LEU A 152 -3.23 -11.89 11.46
N LEU A 153 -3.75 -10.79 10.95
CA LEU A 153 -3.86 -10.57 9.50
C LEU A 153 -2.49 -10.32 8.85
N ALA A 154 -1.58 -9.62 9.52
CA ALA A 154 -0.20 -9.48 9.06
C ALA A 154 0.55 -10.82 8.99
N ASP A 155 0.34 -11.70 9.97
CA ASP A 155 0.94 -13.04 9.98
C ASP A 155 0.37 -13.93 8.87
N LEU A 156 -0.92 -13.78 8.52
CA LEU A 156 -1.54 -14.46 7.37
C LEU A 156 -0.96 -13.96 6.04
N ASP A 157 -0.84 -12.64 5.84
CA ASP A 157 -0.23 -12.07 4.64
C ASP A 157 1.22 -12.56 4.48
N ARG A 158 2.00 -12.54 5.57
CA ARG A 158 3.37 -13.07 5.55
C ARG A 158 3.43 -14.54 5.14
N LYS A 159 2.48 -15.37 5.60
CA LYS A 159 2.38 -16.77 5.18
C LYS A 159 2.09 -16.93 3.70
N ILE A 160 1.17 -16.13 3.17
CA ILE A 160 0.84 -16.12 1.74
C ILE A 160 2.08 -15.76 0.92
N GLU A 161 2.81 -14.73 1.31
CA GLU A 161 4.02 -14.29 0.63
C GLU A 161 5.14 -15.35 0.67
N LEU A 162 5.35 -15.99 1.83
CA LEU A 162 6.31 -17.09 1.95
C LEU A 162 5.94 -18.30 1.07
N ASN A 163 4.67 -18.66 1.02
CA ASN A 163 4.21 -19.75 0.17
C ASN A 163 4.41 -19.42 -1.32
N LYS A 164 4.19 -18.17 -1.73
CA LYS A 164 4.47 -17.72 -3.09
C LYS A 164 5.95 -17.86 -3.43
N GLN A 165 6.85 -17.39 -2.56
CA GLN A 165 8.29 -17.51 -2.75
C GLN A 165 8.74 -19.00 -2.83
N ILE A 166 8.15 -19.87 -2.00
CA ILE A 166 8.41 -21.32 -2.06
C ILE A 166 7.98 -21.90 -3.40
N ASN A 167 6.79 -21.53 -3.89
CA ASN A 167 6.30 -22.01 -5.18
C ASN A 167 7.20 -21.53 -6.34
N ASP A 168 7.58 -20.24 -6.36
CA ASP A 168 8.48 -19.69 -7.38
C ASP A 168 9.84 -20.42 -7.40
N ASN A 169 10.38 -20.72 -6.20
CA ASN A 169 11.63 -21.51 -6.08
C ASN A 169 11.47 -22.94 -6.57
N LEU A 170 10.35 -23.62 -6.23
CA LEU A 170 10.08 -24.98 -6.69
C LEU A 170 9.91 -25.05 -8.21
N GLU A 171 9.23 -24.09 -8.81
CA GLU A 171 9.11 -23.98 -10.27
C GLU A 171 10.48 -23.77 -10.94
N ALA A 172 11.31 -22.88 -10.39
CA ALA A 172 12.66 -22.66 -10.90
C ALA A 172 13.53 -23.94 -10.80
N MET A 173 13.45 -24.67 -9.67
CA MET A 173 14.15 -25.93 -9.50
C MET A 173 13.64 -27.01 -10.47
N ALA A 174 12.34 -27.15 -10.65
CA ALA A 174 11.74 -28.08 -11.59
C ALA A 174 12.21 -27.81 -13.03
N LYS A 175 12.26 -26.54 -13.42
CA LYS A 175 12.78 -26.12 -14.73
C LYS A 175 14.26 -26.47 -14.89
N GLN A 176 15.12 -26.20 -13.89
CA GLN A 176 16.53 -26.56 -13.93
C GLN A 176 16.74 -28.09 -14.08
N LEU A 177 15.96 -28.89 -13.35
CA LEU A 177 16.02 -30.37 -13.48
C LEU A 177 15.60 -30.84 -14.87
N TYR A 178 14.52 -30.26 -15.40
CA TYR A 178 14.07 -30.57 -16.76
C TYR A 178 15.15 -30.26 -17.81
N ASP A 179 15.70 -29.02 -17.75
CA ASP A 179 16.75 -28.58 -18.68
C ASP A 179 18.01 -29.47 -18.57
N TYR A 180 18.36 -29.92 -17.37
CA TYR A 180 19.51 -30.82 -17.16
C TYR A 180 19.32 -32.21 -17.73
N TRP A 181 18.09 -32.77 -17.71
CA TRP A 181 17.83 -34.15 -18.16
C TRP A 181 17.37 -34.24 -19.60
N PHE A 182 16.83 -33.21 -20.19
CA PHE A 182 16.14 -33.27 -21.49
C PHE A 182 16.60 -32.20 -22.51
N VAL A 183 17.47 -31.29 -22.17
CA VAL A 183 18.07 -30.30 -23.07
C VAL A 183 19.59 -30.35 -22.99
#